data_9f0d2847bae655f7e106b29586d3f712
#
_entry.id   9f0d2847bae655f7e106b29586d3f712
#
_cell.length_a   1.000
_cell.length_b   1.000
_cell.length_c   1.000
_cell.angle_alpha   90.00
_cell.angle_beta   90.00
_cell.angle_gamma   90.00
#
_symmetry.space_group_name_H-M   'P 1'
#
loop_
_entity.id
_entity.type
_entity.pdbx_description
1 polymer ?
#
loop_
_entity_poly.entity_id
_entity_poly.type
_entity_poly.pdbx_seq_one_letter_code
_entity_poly.pdbx_strand_id
1 'polypeptide(L)'
;IVFNSKHIPMKIDKSAFRKLLSFVTVFPHYFVGSNADLPIVGGSILSHEHFQGGHYTFAMETAPVEQKVVFAGYEDISAGIVKWPMSVIRLNGNGPERIADLADKILGAWRGYSDESVGVIAHSGGEPHNTITPIARRRGEAYELDLVLRCNITTEEHPLGVFHPHADKHHIKKENIGLIEVMGLAVLPSRLKKELSDLAEAAWKG
;
A
#
# COMPACT_ATOMS: atom_id res chain seq x y z
N ILE A 1 -1.83 -14.19 8.52
CA ILE A 1 -1.87 -14.24 7.03
C ILE A 1 -3.12 -15.02 6.64
N VAL A 2 -3.85 -14.52 5.64
CA VAL A 2 -5.03 -15.17 5.05
C VAL A 2 -4.68 -15.53 3.62
N PHE A 3 -4.83 -16.80 3.26
CA PHE A 3 -4.55 -17.29 1.92
C PHE A 3 -5.85 -17.63 1.19
N ASN A 4 -5.86 -17.43 -0.12
CA ASN A 4 -6.91 -18.01 -0.95
C ASN A 4 -6.77 -19.55 -0.93
N SER A 5 -7.88 -20.25 -0.82
CA SER A 5 -7.89 -21.73 -0.88
C SER A 5 -7.45 -22.30 -2.23
N LYS A 6 -7.54 -21.46 -3.29
CA LYS A 6 -7.05 -21.79 -4.62
C LYS A 6 -5.72 -21.09 -4.86
N HIS A 7 -4.76 -21.78 -5.48
CA HIS A 7 -3.51 -21.17 -5.90
C HIS A 7 -3.74 -20.32 -7.15
N ILE A 8 -4.06 -19.04 -6.93
CA ILE A 8 -4.28 -18.06 -7.98
C ILE A 8 -3.35 -16.87 -7.77
N PRO A 9 -2.90 -16.20 -8.85
CA PRO A 9 -2.03 -15.03 -8.74
C PRO A 9 -2.68 -13.89 -7.94
N MET A 10 -1.84 -13.08 -7.31
CA MET A 10 -2.24 -11.80 -6.71
C MET A 10 -2.86 -10.91 -7.78
N LYS A 11 -3.98 -10.30 -7.44
CA LYS A 11 -4.63 -9.31 -8.27
C LYS A 11 -5.35 -8.29 -7.41
N ILE A 12 -5.06 -7.03 -7.63
CA ILE A 12 -5.80 -5.94 -7.01
C ILE A 12 -6.93 -5.55 -7.96
N ASP A 13 -8.15 -5.81 -7.55
CA ASP A 13 -9.38 -5.49 -8.26
C ASP A 13 -10.54 -5.38 -7.26
N LYS A 14 -11.74 -5.15 -7.77
CA LYS A 14 -12.96 -5.06 -6.96
C LYS A 14 -13.17 -6.30 -6.08
N SER A 15 -12.80 -7.49 -6.57
CA SER A 15 -12.92 -8.73 -5.79
C SER A 15 -11.98 -8.71 -4.57
N ALA A 16 -10.75 -8.20 -4.73
CA ALA A 16 -9.82 -8.03 -3.60
C ALA A 16 -10.38 -7.05 -2.55
N PHE A 17 -10.92 -5.90 -2.98
CA PHE A 17 -11.54 -4.93 -2.05
C PHE A 17 -12.72 -5.56 -1.29
N ARG A 18 -13.58 -6.32 -1.97
CA ARG A 18 -14.69 -7.04 -1.33
C ARG A 18 -14.21 -8.06 -0.29
N LYS A 19 -13.15 -8.81 -0.60
CA LYS A 19 -12.56 -9.78 0.34
C LYS A 19 -12.05 -9.10 1.60
N LEU A 20 -11.34 -7.97 1.46
CA LEU A 20 -10.83 -7.20 2.59
C LEU A 20 -11.99 -6.67 3.46
N LEU A 21 -13.01 -6.06 2.85
CA LEU A 21 -14.18 -5.53 3.56
C LEU A 21 -15.01 -6.62 4.21
N SER A 22 -15.18 -7.79 3.54
CA SER A 22 -15.82 -8.96 4.11
C SER A 22 -15.07 -9.51 5.33
N PHE A 23 -13.73 -9.54 5.26
CA PHE A 23 -12.91 -9.99 6.37
C PHE A 23 -13.14 -9.14 7.62
N VAL A 24 -13.11 -7.81 7.51
CA VAL A 24 -13.32 -6.91 8.65
C VAL A 24 -14.80 -6.84 9.09
N THR A 25 -15.73 -7.38 8.33
CA THR A 25 -17.10 -7.63 8.78
C THR A 25 -17.14 -8.76 9.80
N VAL A 26 -16.42 -9.84 9.51
CA VAL A 26 -16.36 -11.03 10.39
C VAL A 26 -15.42 -10.79 11.58
N PHE A 27 -14.33 -10.06 11.36
CA PHE A 27 -13.29 -9.76 12.35
C PHE A 27 -13.14 -8.25 12.56
N PRO A 28 -14.11 -7.56 13.19
CA PRO A 28 -14.14 -6.09 13.25
C PRO A 28 -13.01 -5.47 14.07
N HIS A 29 -12.30 -6.25 14.88
CA HIS A 29 -11.15 -5.79 15.68
C HIS A 29 -9.81 -5.87 14.94
N TYR A 30 -9.83 -6.39 13.70
CA TYR A 30 -8.63 -6.53 12.89
C TYR A 30 -8.60 -5.50 11.76
N PHE A 31 -7.39 -5.10 11.37
CA PHE A 31 -7.17 -4.62 10.02
C PHE A 31 -6.83 -5.80 9.11
N VAL A 32 -6.99 -5.63 7.82
CA VAL A 32 -6.48 -6.53 6.79
C VAL A 32 -6.09 -5.72 5.55
N GLY A 33 -4.98 -6.07 4.93
CA GLY A 33 -4.53 -5.42 3.71
C GLY A 33 -3.87 -6.39 2.75
N SER A 34 -3.66 -5.93 1.53
CA SER A 34 -2.94 -6.64 0.49
C SER A 34 -1.67 -5.88 0.11
N ASN A 35 -0.59 -6.59 -0.13
CA ASN A 35 0.49 -6.02 -0.92
C ASN A 35 -0.01 -5.69 -2.34
N ALA A 36 0.71 -4.83 -3.04
CA ALA A 36 0.43 -4.54 -4.43
C ALA A 36 0.67 -5.78 -5.33
N ASP A 37 0.02 -5.83 -6.47
CA ASP A 37 0.07 -6.94 -7.43
C ASP A 37 1.14 -6.76 -8.54
N LEU A 38 1.96 -5.73 -8.43
CA LEU A 38 3.09 -5.49 -9.34
C LEU A 38 4.43 -5.74 -8.64
N PRO A 39 5.47 -6.16 -9.37
CA PRO A 39 6.81 -6.31 -8.81
C PRO A 39 7.36 -4.97 -8.28
N ILE A 40 8.39 -5.01 -7.43
CA ILE A 40 9.05 -3.86 -6.80
C ILE A 40 8.20 -3.23 -5.69
N VAL A 41 6.91 -2.94 -5.94
CA VAL A 41 5.99 -2.29 -5.01
C VAL A 41 5.06 -3.27 -4.29
N GLY A 42 5.19 -4.55 -4.58
CA GLY A 42 4.41 -5.63 -3.96
C GLY A 42 5.22 -6.48 -3.01
N GLY A 43 4.56 -7.50 -2.49
CA GLY A 43 5.20 -8.56 -1.72
C GLY A 43 6.04 -9.49 -2.59
N SER A 44 6.77 -10.39 -1.95
CA SER A 44 7.62 -11.38 -2.61
C SER A 44 6.84 -12.52 -3.27
N ILE A 45 5.56 -12.71 -2.92
CA ILE A 45 4.73 -13.82 -3.40
C ILE A 45 3.57 -13.25 -4.24
N LEU A 46 3.81 -13.06 -5.54
CA LEU A 46 2.79 -12.60 -6.48
C LEU A 46 1.97 -13.75 -7.10
N SER A 47 2.46 -14.98 -7.00
CA SER A 47 1.83 -16.16 -7.60
C SER A 47 0.68 -16.74 -6.80
N HIS A 48 0.52 -16.36 -5.53
CA HIS A 48 -0.53 -16.85 -4.66
C HIS A 48 -1.22 -15.72 -3.92
N GLU A 49 -2.51 -15.52 -4.16
CA GLU A 49 -3.31 -14.50 -3.50
C GLU A 49 -3.32 -14.69 -1.99
N HIS A 50 -2.84 -13.69 -1.28
CA HIS A 50 -2.80 -13.67 0.18
C HIS A 50 -3.00 -12.26 0.72
N PHE A 51 -3.47 -12.18 1.96
CA PHE A 51 -3.69 -10.95 2.69
C PHE A 51 -2.99 -11.00 4.05
N GLN A 52 -2.60 -9.84 4.56
CA GLN A 52 -1.98 -9.71 5.87
C GLN A 52 -2.92 -8.90 6.77
N GLY A 53 -3.13 -9.38 7.98
CA GLY A 53 -3.98 -8.69 8.94
C GLY A 53 -3.48 -8.89 10.36
N GLY A 54 -4.02 -8.09 11.27
CA GLY A 54 -3.68 -8.16 12.69
C GLY A 54 -4.51 -7.21 13.52
N HIS A 55 -4.31 -7.28 14.82
CA HIS A 55 -4.89 -6.37 15.79
C HIS A 55 -3.80 -5.43 16.31
N TYR A 56 -3.49 -4.42 15.51
CA TYR A 56 -2.50 -3.39 15.83
C TYR A 56 -2.90 -2.07 15.18
N THR A 57 -2.76 -0.97 15.92
CA THR A 57 -3.03 0.38 15.40
C THR A 57 -1.75 0.99 14.84
N PHE A 58 -1.67 1.09 13.53
CA PHE A 58 -0.54 1.71 12.84
C PHE A 58 -0.63 3.23 12.81
N ALA A 59 0.50 3.90 12.66
CA ALA A 59 0.55 5.37 12.59
C ALA A 59 -0.31 5.92 11.43
N MET A 60 -0.35 5.27 10.28
CA MET A 60 -1.20 5.68 9.15
C MET A 60 -2.69 5.66 9.51
N GLU A 61 -3.12 4.73 10.36
CA GLU A 61 -4.51 4.62 10.79
C GLU A 61 -4.98 5.88 11.52
N THR A 62 -4.11 6.49 12.33
CA THR A 62 -4.41 7.69 13.12
C THR A 62 -4.08 9.00 12.39
N ALA A 63 -3.45 8.91 11.21
CA ALA A 63 -3.11 10.07 10.42
C ALA A 63 -4.38 10.84 9.97
N PRO A 64 -4.42 12.18 10.08
CA PRO A 64 -5.59 12.97 9.71
C PRO A 64 -5.76 13.03 8.19
N VAL A 65 -7.01 13.24 7.77
CA VAL A 65 -7.34 13.64 6.40
C VAL A 65 -7.00 15.14 6.27
N GLU A 66 -6.07 15.48 5.38
CA GLU A 66 -5.67 16.85 5.13
C GLU A 66 -6.53 17.55 4.06
N GLN A 67 -7.04 16.78 3.10
CA GLN A 67 -7.90 17.31 2.05
C GLN A 67 -9.09 16.38 1.83
N LYS A 68 -10.30 16.93 2.02
CA LYS A 68 -11.54 16.20 1.70
C LYS A 68 -11.76 16.18 0.19
N VAL A 69 -12.26 15.06 -0.32
CA VAL A 69 -12.61 14.86 -1.72
C VAL A 69 -14.03 14.34 -1.80
N VAL A 70 -14.82 14.85 -2.74
CA VAL A 70 -16.17 14.36 -3.01
C VAL A 70 -16.17 13.70 -4.39
N PHE A 71 -16.62 12.46 -4.44
CA PHE A 71 -16.78 11.72 -5.70
C PHE A 71 -18.23 11.75 -6.13
N ALA A 72 -18.52 12.29 -7.31
CA ALA A 72 -19.88 12.38 -7.86
C ALA A 72 -20.52 10.99 -7.94
N GLY A 73 -21.73 10.85 -7.39
CA GLY A 73 -22.47 9.61 -7.26
C GLY A 73 -22.05 8.72 -6.07
N TYR A 74 -21.14 9.23 -5.19
CA TYR A 74 -20.66 8.57 -3.97
C TYR A 74 -20.66 9.52 -2.77
N GLU A 75 -21.61 10.42 -2.70
CA GLU A 75 -21.73 11.43 -1.64
C GLU A 75 -22.01 10.81 -0.26
N ASP A 76 -22.43 9.56 -0.24
CA ASP A 76 -22.60 8.71 0.95
C ASP A 76 -21.28 8.17 1.53
N ILE A 77 -20.16 8.34 0.82
CA ILE A 77 -18.82 7.95 1.24
C ILE A 77 -18.02 9.21 1.59
N SER A 78 -17.55 9.28 2.83
CA SER A 78 -16.56 10.29 3.21
C SER A 78 -15.20 9.90 2.64
N ALA A 79 -14.63 10.76 1.81
CA ALA A 79 -13.35 10.50 1.17
C ALA A 79 -12.37 11.66 1.35
N GLY A 80 -11.07 11.36 1.32
CA GLY A 80 -10.04 12.39 1.37
C GLY A 80 -8.61 11.87 1.28
N ILE A 81 -7.70 12.80 1.08
CA ILE A 81 -6.26 12.56 1.05
C ILE A 81 -5.74 12.56 2.48
N VAL A 82 -5.05 11.51 2.87
CA VAL A 82 -4.46 11.36 4.21
C VAL A 82 -3.13 12.12 4.25
N LYS A 83 -2.89 12.84 5.35
CA LYS A 83 -1.58 13.45 5.62
C LYS A 83 -0.57 12.35 5.95
N TRP A 84 0.05 11.83 4.93
CA TRP A 84 0.96 10.70 4.98
C TRP A 84 2.12 10.88 3.98
N PRO A 85 3.32 10.33 4.24
CA PRO A 85 4.45 10.44 3.29
C PRO A 85 4.18 9.82 1.91
N MET A 86 3.23 8.88 1.83
CA MET A 86 2.79 8.29 0.56
C MET A 86 1.43 8.85 0.18
N SER A 87 1.07 8.82 -1.11
CA SER A 87 -0.26 9.22 -1.58
C SER A 87 -1.31 8.20 -1.16
N VAL A 88 -2.19 8.59 -0.24
CA VAL A 88 -3.24 7.72 0.31
C VAL A 88 -4.60 8.39 0.17
N ILE A 89 -5.55 7.70 -0.45
CA ILE A 89 -6.96 8.08 -0.47
C ILE A 89 -7.69 7.21 0.55
N ARG A 90 -8.28 7.83 1.56
CA ARG A 90 -9.11 7.16 2.57
C ARG A 90 -10.57 7.26 2.20
N LEU A 91 -11.26 6.13 2.21
CA LEU A 91 -12.70 6.00 2.02
C LEU A 91 -13.33 5.52 3.32
N ASN A 92 -14.43 6.17 3.76
CA ASN A 92 -15.16 5.77 4.95
C ASN A 92 -16.67 5.84 4.69
N GLY A 93 -17.39 4.77 5.07
CA GLY A 93 -18.83 4.69 4.87
C GLY A 93 -19.43 3.40 5.45
N ASN A 94 -20.77 3.30 5.42
CA ASN A 94 -21.48 2.17 6.00
C ASN A 94 -21.73 1.02 5.00
N GLY A 95 -21.61 1.29 3.69
CA GLY A 95 -21.89 0.34 2.62
C GLY A 95 -20.60 -0.29 2.05
N PRO A 96 -20.20 -1.53 2.42
CA PRO A 96 -18.97 -2.14 1.95
C PRO A 96 -18.94 -2.31 0.42
N GLU A 97 -20.07 -2.66 -0.22
CA GLU A 97 -20.16 -2.75 -1.67
C GLU A 97 -19.94 -1.40 -2.36
N ARG A 98 -20.50 -0.33 -1.80
CA ARG A 98 -20.33 1.04 -2.32
C ARG A 98 -18.88 1.49 -2.22
N ILE A 99 -18.21 1.16 -1.12
CA ILE A 99 -16.77 1.44 -0.94
C ILE A 99 -15.95 0.64 -1.95
N ALA A 100 -16.26 -0.65 -2.16
CA ALA A 100 -15.57 -1.46 -3.15
C ALA A 100 -15.77 -0.95 -4.59
N ASP A 101 -16.97 -0.45 -4.92
CA ASP A 101 -17.28 0.16 -6.22
C ASP A 101 -16.46 1.42 -6.47
N LEU A 102 -16.39 2.31 -5.47
CA LEU A 102 -15.60 3.53 -5.57
C LEU A 102 -14.10 3.22 -5.64
N ALA A 103 -13.62 2.27 -4.82
CA ALA A 103 -12.23 1.85 -4.83
C ALA A 103 -11.79 1.30 -6.19
N ASP A 104 -12.65 0.50 -6.84
CA ASP A 104 -12.40 -0.03 -8.19
C ASP A 104 -12.36 1.07 -9.26
N LYS A 105 -13.23 2.05 -9.15
CA LYS A 105 -13.23 3.25 -10.01
C LYS A 105 -11.93 4.06 -9.84
N ILE A 106 -11.48 4.27 -8.59
CA ILE A 106 -10.22 4.96 -8.29
C ILE A 106 -9.03 4.16 -8.83
N LEU A 107 -9.01 2.84 -8.64
CA LEU A 107 -7.98 1.96 -9.17
C LEU A 107 -7.90 2.04 -10.71
N GLY A 108 -9.05 2.00 -11.39
CA GLY A 108 -9.11 2.13 -12.86
C GLY A 108 -8.55 3.47 -13.34
N ALA A 109 -8.91 4.56 -12.67
CA ALA A 109 -8.37 5.89 -12.97
C ALA A 109 -6.86 5.96 -12.71
N TRP A 110 -6.38 5.44 -11.57
CA TRP A 110 -4.97 5.42 -11.24
C TRP A 110 -4.13 4.58 -12.21
N ARG A 111 -4.63 3.42 -12.64
CA ARG A 111 -3.96 2.57 -13.62
C ARG A 111 -3.71 3.23 -14.96
N GLY A 112 -4.54 4.19 -15.34
CA GLY A 112 -4.39 4.98 -16.59
C GLY A 112 -3.72 6.34 -16.38
N TYR A 113 -3.37 6.72 -15.16
CA TYR A 113 -2.86 8.05 -14.85
C TYR A 113 -1.36 8.17 -15.13
N SER A 114 -0.98 9.24 -15.84
CA SER A 114 0.42 9.64 -16.02
C SER A 114 0.58 11.11 -15.70
N ASP A 115 1.68 11.43 -15.02
CA ASP A 115 2.15 12.79 -14.78
C ASP A 115 3.69 12.76 -14.81
N GLU A 116 4.25 13.08 -15.96
CA GLU A 116 5.69 13.04 -16.19
C GLU A 116 6.44 14.05 -15.32
N SER A 117 5.78 15.14 -14.91
CA SER A 117 6.40 16.19 -14.08
C SER A 117 6.82 15.69 -12.71
N VAL A 118 6.18 14.60 -12.23
CA VAL A 118 6.49 13.94 -10.96
C VAL A 118 6.95 12.48 -11.13
N GLY A 119 7.29 12.10 -12.37
CA GLY A 119 7.81 10.76 -12.67
C GLY A 119 6.79 9.64 -12.61
N VAL A 120 5.48 9.93 -12.69
CA VAL A 120 4.42 8.92 -12.76
C VAL A 120 4.10 8.62 -14.21
N ILE A 121 4.30 7.39 -14.63
CA ILE A 121 3.95 6.90 -15.97
C ILE A 121 3.13 5.62 -15.82
N ALA A 122 1.93 5.60 -16.40
CA ALA A 122 1.00 4.49 -16.26
C ALA A 122 1.51 3.21 -16.91
N HIS A 123 2.13 3.31 -18.10
CA HIS A 123 2.63 2.19 -18.87
C HIS A 123 3.91 2.56 -19.62
N SER A 124 4.85 1.63 -19.71
CA SER A 124 5.99 1.73 -20.61
C SER A 124 6.37 0.36 -21.15
N GLY A 125 6.76 0.28 -22.42
CA GLY A 125 7.11 -1.01 -23.05
C GLY A 125 5.98 -2.06 -23.05
N GLY A 126 4.72 -1.64 -22.88
CA GLY A 126 3.56 -2.53 -22.75
C GLY A 126 3.26 -3.00 -21.31
N GLU A 127 4.12 -2.67 -20.35
CA GLU A 127 3.95 -3.07 -18.95
C GLU A 127 3.27 -1.96 -18.12
N PRO A 128 2.34 -2.33 -17.22
CA PRO A 128 1.69 -1.39 -16.30
C PRO A 128 2.61 -1.06 -15.12
N HIS A 129 2.52 0.18 -14.62
CA HIS A 129 3.31 0.66 -13.48
C HIS A 129 2.48 1.03 -12.27
N ASN A 130 1.21 1.37 -12.45
CA ASN A 130 0.37 1.88 -11.38
C ASN A 130 -0.52 0.77 -10.79
N THR A 131 -0.54 0.71 -9.46
CA THR A 131 -1.39 -0.20 -8.69
C THR A 131 -1.70 0.39 -7.32
N ILE A 132 -2.41 -0.35 -6.46
CA ILE A 132 -2.79 0.09 -5.12
C ILE A 132 -2.40 -0.97 -4.09
N THR A 133 -1.95 -0.52 -2.92
CA THR A 133 -1.89 -1.31 -1.68
C THR A 133 -3.12 -0.95 -0.85
N PRO A 134 -4.17 -1.80 -0.80
CA PRO A 134 -5.40 -1.53 -0.06
C PRO A 134 -5.32 -2.04 1.38
N ILE A 135 -5.86 -1.25 2.33
CA ILE A 135 -5.95 -1.63 3.75
C ILE A 135 -7.34 -1.32 4.27
N ALA A 136 -8.03 -2.36 4.75
CA ALA A 136 -9.38 -2.24 5.31
C ALA A 136 -9.37 -2.40 6.83
N ARG A 137 -10.27 -1.67 7.51
CA ARG A 137 -10.57 -1.78 8.93
C ARG A 137 -11.98 -1.27 9.26
N ARG A 138 -12.39 -1.48 10.50
CA ARG A 138 -13.61 -0.86 11.03
C ARG A 138 -13.31 0.43 11.79
N ARG A 139 -14.23 1.38 11.72
CA ARG A 139 -14.29 2.60 12.54
C ARG A 139 -15.65 2.67 13.20
N GLY A 140 -15.80 2.00 14.35
CA GLY A 140 -17.12 1.76 14.91
C GLY A 140 -17.99 0.96 13.93
N GLU A 141 -19.16 1.48 13.59
CA GLU A 141 -20.05 0.84 12.61
C GLU A 141 -19.67 1.07 11.15
N ALA A 142 -18.79 2.00 10.87
CA ALA A 142 -18.36 2.29 9.50
C ALA A 142 -17.20 1.40 9.06
N TYR A 143 -17.09 1.17 7.76
CA TYR A 143 -15.93 0.61 7.09
C TYR A 143 -14.97 1.72 6.69
N GLU A 144 -13.68 1.45 6.80
CA GLU A 144 -12.62 2.33 6.30
C GLU A 144 -11.71 1.53 5.38
N LEU A 145 -11.43 2.09 4.21
CA LEU A 145 -10.52 1.52 3.23
C LEU A 145 -9.51 2.58 2.82
N ASP A 146 -8.24 2.36 3.14
CA ASP A 146 -7.13 3.17 2.65
C ASP A 146 -6.61 2.60 1.33
N LEU A 147 -6.51 3.44 0.32
CA LEU A 147 -5.98 3.13 -0.99
C LEU A 147 -4.63 3.82 -1.16
N VAL A 148 -3.53 3.10 -0.92
CA VAL A 148 -2.18 3.63 -1.10
C VAL A 148 -1.79 3.49 -2.55
N LEU A 149 -1.61 4.62 -3.25
CA LEU A 149 -1.23 4.65 -4.65
C LEU A 149 0.24 4.24 -4.80
N ARG A 150 0.50 3.24 -5.64
CA ARG A 150 1.83 2.70 -5.90
C ARG A 150 2.17 2.82 -7.37
N CYS A 151 3.45 3.08 -7.65
CA CYS A 151 4.00 3.07 -9.00
C CYS A 151 5.37 2.39 -8.97
N ASN A 152 5.58 1.38 -9.83
CA ASN A 152 6.81 0.60 -9.86
C ASN A 152 7.78 1.01 -10.97
N ILE A 153 7.57 2.19 -11.57
CA ILE A 153 8.43 2.65 -12.66
C ILE A 153 9.89 2.73 -12.22
N THR A 154 10.78 2.31 -13.10
CA THR A 154 12.23 2.35 -12.91
C THR A 154 12.87 3.24 -13.97
N THR A 155 14.05 3.75 -13.65
CA THR A 155 14.94 4.47 -14.59
C THR A 155 16.35 3.92 -14.43
N GLU A 156 17.26 4.31 -15.34
CA GLU A 156 18.69 3.97 -15.18
C GLU A 156 19.27 4.52 -13.86
N GLU A 157 18.82 5.69 -13.43
CA GLU A 157 19.23 6.30 -12.17
C GLU A 157 18.59 5.59 -10.95
N HIS A 158 17.35 5.10 -11.10
CA HIS A 158 16.57 4.45 -10.04
C HIS A 158 16.12 3.03 -10.43
N PRO A 159 17.04 2.07 -10.54
CA PRO A 159 16.73 0.72 -11.03
C PRO A 159 15.88 -0.11 -10.05
N LEU A 160 15.77 0.30 -8.80
CA LEU A 160 14.89 -0.32 -7.80
C LEU A 160 13.53 0.38 -7.65
N GLY A 161 13.27 1.40 -8.49
CA GLY A 161 12.03 2.17 -8.49
C GLY A 161 12.24 3.65 -8.16
N VAL A 162 11.60 4.52 -8.94
CA VAL A 162 11.65 5.98 -8.73
C VAL A 162 11.11 6.36 -7.34
N PHE A 163 10.10 5.65 -6.85
CA PHE A 163 9.45 5.87 -5.54
C PHE A 163 9.96 4.91 -4.44
N HIS A 164 11.03 4.15 -4.72
CA HIS A 164 11.73 3.33 -3.74
C HIS A 164 12.81 4.18 -3.03
N PRO A 165 13.24 3.83 -1.79
CA PRO A 165 14.41 4.46 -1.19
C PRO A 165 15.61 4.46 -2.14
N HIS A 166 16.17 5.63 -2.41
CA HIS A 166 17.29 5.80 -3.33
C HIS A 166 18.60 5.26 -2.73
N ALA A 167 19.62 5.07 -3.57
CA ALA A 167 20.87 4.39 -3.21
C ALA A 167 21.59 4.98 -1.98
N ASP A 168 21.48 6.29 -1.77
CA ASP A 168 22.02 6.98 -0.60
C ASP A 168 21.35 6.57 0.73
N LYS A 169 20.17 5.94 0.68
CA LYS A 169 19.42 5.42 1.83
C LYS A 169 19.54 3.90 2.00
N HIS A 170 20.25 3.20 1.11
CA HIS A 170 20.33 1.74 1.17
C HIS A 170 21.09 1.21 2.40
N HIS A 171 21.87 2.06 3.06
CA HIS A 171 22.45 1.77 4.38
C HIS A 171 21.38 1.61 5.49
N ILE A 172 20.14 2.07 5.23
CA ILE A 172 18.98 1.89 6.12
C ILE A 172 18.04 0.85 5.53
N LYS A 173 17.60 1.05 4.27
CA LYS A 173 16.60 0.22 3.62
C LYS A 173 16.83 0.15 2.11
N LYS A 174 17.11 -1.04 1.58
CA LYS A 174 17.18 -1.32 0.14
C LYS A 174 16.13 -2.35 -0.31
N GLU A 175 15.53 -3.05 0.66
CA GLU A 175 14.53 -4.06 0.43
C GLU A 175 13.18 -3.41 0.10
N ASN A 176 12.29 -4.15 -0.59
CA ASN A 176 10.98 -3.65 -0.97
C ASN A 176 10.16 -3.16 0.23
N ILE A 177 9.42 -2.08 0.02
CA ILE A 177 8.50 -1.52 1.03
C ILE A 177 7.18 -2.30 0.97
N GLY A 178 6.95 -3.12 1.97
CA GLY A 178 5.76 -3.95 2.11
C GLY A 178 4.62 -3.26 2.86
N LEU A 179 3.51 -3.99 3.04
CA LEU A 179 2.28 -3.49 3.67
C LEU A 179 2.50 -2.87 5.06
N ILE A 180 3.29 -3.53 5.92
CA ILE A 180 3.51 -3.08 7.30
C ILE A 180 4.27 -1.76 7.34
N GLU A 181 5.28 -1.62 6.47
CA GLU A 181 6.08 -0.40 6.35
C GLU A 181 5.27 0.75 5.75
N VAL A 182 4.42 0.45 4.77
CA VAL A 182 3.46 1.42 4.21
C VAL A 182 2.57 2.02 5.30
N MET A 183 2.19 1.22 6.30
CA MET A 183 1.38 1.67 7.44
C MET A 183 2.17 2.40 8.54
N GLY A 184 3.50 2.52 8.40
CA GLY A 184 4.36 3.33 9.27
C GLY A 184 5.13 2.56 10.34
N LEU A 185 5.24 1.23 10.25
CA LEU A 185 6.12 0.46 11.11
C LEU A 185 7.42 0.12 10.37
N ALA A 186 8.53 0.69 10.82
CA ALA A 186 9.83 0.38 10.25
C ALA A 186 10.23 -1.07 10.52
N VAL A 187 10.30 -1.88 9.46
CA VAL A 187 10.87 -3.22 9.50
C VAL A 187 12.30 -3.14 8.98
N LEU A 188 13.26 -3.11 9.92
CA LEU A 188 14.67 -3.04 9.56
C LEU A 188 15.18 -4.43 9.15
N PRO A 189 15.95 -4.52 8.05
CA PRO A 189 16.50 -5.80 7.60
C PRO A 189 17.55 -6.33 8.57
N SER A 190 17.61 -7.66 8.73
CA SER A 190 18.49 -8.34 9.68
C SER A 190 19.98 -8.05 9.44
N ARG A 191 20.39 -7.75 8.20
CA ARG A 191 21.76 -7.36 7.85
C ARG A 191 22.26 -6.14 8.65
N LEU A 192 21.36 -5.18 8.96
CA LEU A 192 21.73 -3.96 9.69
C LEU A 192 22.28 -4.26 11.08
N LYS A 193 21.89 -5.36 11.72
CA LYS A 193 22.46 -5.74 13.01
C LYS A 193 23.99 -5.90 12.92
N LYS A 194 24.47 -6.56 11.87
CA LYS A 194 25.91 -6.74 11.65
C LYS A 194 26.56 -5.46 11.14
N GLU A 195 25.98 -4.84 10.11
CA GLU A 195 26.53 -3.63 9.49
C GLU A 195 26.70 -2.48 10.51
N LEU A 196 25.71 -2.27 11.40
CA LEU A 196 25.79 -1.27 12.45
C LEU A 196 26.81 -1.64 13.54
N SER A 197 26.95 -2.93 13.89
CA SER A 197 27.99 -3.37 14.81
C SER A 197 29.39 -3.15 14.25
N ASP A 198 29.60 -3.52 12.99
CA ASP A 198 30.88 -3.34 12.30
C ASP A 198 31.24 -1.84 12.20
N LEU A 199 30.25 -0.99 11.89
CA LEU A 199 30.43 0.46 11.83
C LEU A 199 30.77 1.07 13.20
N ALA A 200 30.06 0.64 14.24
CA ALA A 200 30.32 1.08 15.62
C ALA A 200 31.74 0.68 16.08
N GLU A 201 32.16 -0.56 15.77
CA GLU A 201 33.52 -1.00 16.09
C GLU A 201 34.59 -0.20 15.34
N ALA A 202 34.37 0.09 14.06
CA ALA A 202 35.28 0.91 13.26
C ALA A 202 35.41 2.34 13.84
N ALA A 203 34.26 2.96 14.18
CA ALA A 203 34.24 4.29 14.78
C ALA A 203 34.90 4.34 16.21
N TRP A 204 34.85 3.22 16.94
CA TRP A 204 35.47 3.13 18.27
C TRP A 204 36.98 2.91 18.21
N LYS A 205 37.48 2.27 17.17
CA LYS A 205 38.91 1.96 17.01
C LYS A 205 39.70 3.01 16.22
N GLY A 206 39.04 3.95 15.56
CA GLY A 206 39.64 5.07 14.81
C GLY A 206 39.78 6.32 15.66
#